data_cd9453c007bc1ecaccacab40d2aab8fe
#
_entry.id   cd9453c007bc1ecaccacab40d2aab8fe
#
_cell.length_a   1.000
_cell.length_b   1.000
_cell.length_c   1.000
_cell.angle_alpha   90.00
_cell.angle_beta   90.00
_cell.angle_gamma   90.00
#
_symmetry.space_group_name_H-M   'P 1'
#
loop_
_entity.id
_entity.type
_entity.pdbx_description
1 polymer ?
#
loop_
_entity_poly.entity_id
_entity_poly.type
_entity_poly.pdbx_seq_one_letter_code
_entity_poly.pdbx_strand_id
1 'polypeptide(L)'
;LNIKDKAYYALNKFYGYKSFREGQLEVIEKIAFNKDVFCLLPTGGGKSVCYQIPSIILDGVTIVISPLISLMKDQVDNLRELGIKGTFINSSLSNEKIKEILKDAMFGEYKIIYISPERLESEYFKKMIREINISHIAIDEAHCVSEWGHDFRKSYRAIKPFYNSLKKRPVISAFTATATKEVMEDSIKLLGLNNPYIYKGDINRNNLKISVLKEIDKEEVKDIIRDHEDESGIIYCSSRKEVDELYYILNDLGYSVLKYHGGMSEEDKEKSQDAFLDEEKNVMIATNAFGMGIDKSNIRFIVHFTMPKNLESYYQEIGRGGRDGTSCDCYLFYCRNDISRVEFLINKSIPLSRREIAIRKLQSMIDYCEYDDCYRGFLLDYFNNERKINFCNNCSNCLNSDKARDFTREAQIILSTVFRTREKFGISVLVDILKGIKGPKVIKYELDKVTTFGLMKEYSSKYIREIISGLLEMGYVSLKEGTYSMLKLNNFSMKVLKSEEDVLMVLESIEEEILNKDLYNALKTWRRIVSNKEGVRPYIIFSDTSLINIANIKPKTKEELLSIRGMGEKKFEKYGEEILKLISNM
;
A
#
# COMPACT_ATOMS: atom_id res chain seq x y z
N LEU A 1 27.52 23.18 6.54
CA LEU A 1 26.34 22.29 6.70
C LEU A 1 26.70 20.91 6.20
N ASN A 2 26.45 19.87 7.00
CA ASN A 2 26.61 18.47 6.55
C ASN A 2 25.49 18.13 5.54
N ILE A 3 25.59 16.97 4.85
CA ILE A 3 24.60 16.56 3.83
C ILE A 3 23.20 16.45 4.42
N LYS A 4 23.08 15.93 5.62
CA LYS A 4 21.81 15.76 6.33
C LYS A 4 21.12 17.13 6.56
N ASP A 5 21.87 18.13 7.05
CA ASP A 5 21.31 19.46 7.27
C ASP A 5 20.87 20.13 5.96
N LYS A 6 21.66 19.96 4.88
CA LYS A 6 21.28 20.44 3.54
C LYS A 6 20.01 19.77 3.04
N ALA A 7 19.86 18.46 3.27
CA ALA A 7 18.67 17.69 2.85
C ALA A 7 17.42 18.16 3.61
N TYR A 8 17.49 18.32 4.95
CA TYR A 8 16.39 18.83 5.75
C TYR A 8 16.04 20.29 5.39
N TYR A 9 17.05 21.13 5.15
CA TYR A 9 16.82 22.49 4.68
C TYR A 9 16.08 22.53 3.34
N ALA A 10 16.51 21.70 2.37
CA ALA A 10 15.86 21.61 1.07
C ALA A 10 14.43 21.07 1.19
N LEU A 11 14.21 20.02 2.00
CA LEU A 11 12.88 19.47 2.26
C LEU A 11 11.92 20.52 2.83
N ASN A 12 12.36 21.25 3.85
CA ASN A 12 11.52 22.28 4.48
C ASN A 12 11.27 23.46 3.56
N LYS A 13 12.32 23.97 2.91
CA LYS A 13 12.24 25.16 2.06
C LYS A 13 11.36 24.96 0.83
N PHE A 14 11.49 23.84 0.13
CA PHE A 14 10.82 23.61 -1.15
C PHE A 14 9.52 22.84 -1.01
N TYR A 15 9.45 21.85 -0.11
CA TYR A 15 8.28 20.96 0.05
C TYR A 15 7.43 21.28 1.28
N GLY A 16 7.89 22.14 2.19
CA GLY A 16 7.18 22.48 3.42
C GLY A 16 7.16 21.36 4.48
N TYR A 17 7.84 20.22 4.25
CA TYR A 17 7.84 19.10 5.18
C TYR A 17 8.94 19.26 6.24
N LYS A 18 8.62 18.87 7.48
CA LYS A 18 9.56 18.94 8.62
C LYS A 18 10.38 17.65 8.81
N SER A 19 9.94 16.53 8.22
CA SER A 19 10.60 15.24 8.35
C SER A 19 10.48 14.42 7.07
N PHE A 20 11.51 13.63 6.78
CA PHE A 20 11.47 12.63 5.74
C PHE A 20 10.59 11.45 6.17
N ARG A 21 10.01 10.75 5.20
CA ARG A 21 9.43 9.43 5.41
C ARG A 21 10.56 8.42 5.64
N GLU A 22 10.20 7.27 6.21
CA GLU A 22 11.14 6.17 6.46
C GLU A 22 11.97 5.84 5.20
N GLY A 23 13.28 5.70 5.39
CA GLY A 23 14.25 5.37 4.35
C GLY A 23 14.60 6.48 3.36
N GLN A 24 13.79 7.55 3.21
CA GLN A 24 14.07 8.60 2.24
C GLN A 24 15.41 9.31 2.52
N LEU A 25 15.65 9.70 3.78
CA LEU A 25 16.89 10.38 4.14
C LEU A 25 18.11 9.50 3.88
N GLU A 26 18.02 8.22 4.22
CA GLU A 26 19.13 7.26 4.00
C GLU A 26 19.46 7.12 2.52
N VAL A 27 18.45 6.95 1.65
CA VAL A 27 18.62 6.92 0.20
C VAL A 27 19.28 8.21 -0.31
N ILE A 28 18.81 9.37 0.15
CA ILE A 28 19.37 10.69 -0.22
C ILE A 28 20.82 10.82 0.19
N GLU A 29 21.18 10.40 1.41
CA GLU A 29 22.56 10.44 1.91
C GLU A 29 23.48 9.52 1.08
N LYS A 30 23.04 8.29 0.74
CA LYS A 30 23.83 7.39 -0.10
C LYS A 30 24.11 8.00 -1.48
N ILE A 31 23.09 8.58 -2.13
CA ILE A 31 23.27 9.29 -3.41
C ILE A 31 24.28 10.45 -3.25
N ALA A 32 24.11 11.26 -2.21
CA ALA A 32 24.97 12.41 -1.97
C ALA A 32 26.43 12.03 -1.63
N PHE A 33 26.66 10.82 -1.10
CA PHE A 33 28.00 10.23 -0.89
C PHE A 33 28.52 9.44 -2.10
N ASN A 34 27.97 9.67 -3.30
CA ASN A 34 28.36 9.02 -4.56
C ASN A 34 28.23 7.47 -4.52
N LYS A 35 27.29 6.94 -3.75
CA LYS A 35 26.96 5.51 -3.72
C LYS A 35 25.80 5.25 -4.66
N ASP A 36 25.96 4.31 -5.60
CA ASP A 36 24.85 3.85 -6.41
C ASP A 36 23.74 3.27 -5.51
N VAL A 37 22.48 3.46 -5.92
CA VAL A 37 21.31 3.04 -5.14
C VAL A 37 20.34 2.25 -6.02
N PHE A 38 19.79 1.17 -5.47
CA PHE A 38 18.58 0.55 -5.98
C PHE A 38 17.49 0.69 -4.90
N CYS A 39 16.41 1.37 -5.22
CA CYS A 39 15.38 1.72 -4.26
C CYS A 39 14.03 1.15 -4.68
N LEU A 40 13.50 0.23 -3.87
CA LEU A 40 12.16 -0.32 -3.98
C LEU A 40 11.26 0.42 -2.98
N LEU A 41 10.38 1.28 -3.49
CA LEU A 41 9.40 2.03 -2.71
C LEU A 41 8.02 1.93 -3.36
N PRO A 42 6.95 1.72 -2.58
CA PRO A 42 5.61 1.61 -3.13
C PRO A 42 5.18 2.87 -3.88
N THR A 43 4.15 2.76 -4.70
CA THR A 43 3.51 3.93 -5.30
C THR A 43 2.99 4.84 -4.17
N GLY A 44 3.21 6.15 -4.29
CA GLY A 44 2.90 7.11 -3.21
C GLY A 44 3.93 7.13 -2.06
N GLY A 45 4.97 6.27 -2.07
CA GLY A 45 6.05 6.25 -1.07
C GLY A 45 7.03 7.43 -1.13
N GLY A 46 6.86 8.34 -2.10
CA GLY A 46 7.70 9.54 -2.24
C GLY A 46 9.03 9.28 -2.93
N LYS A 47 9.09 8.37 -3.92
CA LYS A 47 10.27 8.12 -4.77
C LYS A 47 10.87 9.40 -5.35
N SER A 48 10.03 10.33 -5.82
CA SER A 48 10.48 11.57 -6.46
C SER A 48 11.34 12.41 -5.52
N VAL A 49 10.98 12.53 -4.25
CA VAL A 49 11.75 13.27 -3.24
C VAL A 49 13.16 12.69 -3.08
N CYS A 50 13.32 11.35 -3.20
CA CYS A 50 14.60 10.67 -3.05
C CYS A 50 15.64 11.03 -4.12
N TYR A 51 15.22 11.49 -5.32
CA TYR A 51 16.15 11.97 -6.35
C TYR A 51 16.07 13.49 -6.58
N GLN A 52 14.96 14.14 -6.23
CA GLN A 52 14.81 15.58 -6.35
C GLN A 52 15.61 16.34 -5.28
N ILE A 53 15.63 15.86 -4.02
CA ILE A 53 16.47 16.48 -2.98
C ILE A 53 17.97 16.41 -3.32
N PRO A 54 18.55 15.25 -3.73
CA PRO A 54 19.92 15.21 -4.23
C PRO A 54 20.18 16.20 -5.37
N SER A 55 19.24 16.37 -6.31
CA SER A 55 19.43 17.32 -7.42
C SER A 55 19.60 18.77 -6.95
N ILE A 56 18.98 19.13 -5.82
CA ILE A 56 19.07 20.48 -5.25
C ILE A 56 20.41 20.68 -4.52
N ILE A 57 20.88 19.66 -3.79
CA ILE A 57 22.04 19.77 -2.90
C ILE A 57 23.39 19.44 -3.56
N LEU A 58 23.36 18.70 -4.68
CA LEU A 58 24.56 18.37 -5.44
C LEU A 58 24.94 19.47 -6.43
N ASP A 59 26.26 19.58 -6.69
CA ASP A 59 26.77 20.46 -7.74
C ASP A 59 26.63 19.77 -9.11
N GLY A 60 25.99 20.46 -10.07
CA GLY A 60 25.71 19.94 -11.40
C GLY A 60 24.23 19.64 -11.63
N VAL A 61 23.96 18.91 -12.70
CA VAL A 61 22.62 18.58 -13.17
C VAL A 61 22.29 17.13 -12.84
N THR A 62 21.08 16.88 -12.36
CA THR A 62 20.51 15.53 -12.26
C THR A 62 19.70 15.24 -13.53
N ILE A 63 20.00 14.09 -14.15
CA ILE A 63 19.19 13.56 -15.25
C ILE A 63 18.24 12.53 -14.69
N VAL A 64 16.94 12.68 -14.93
CA VAL A 64 15.91 11.69 -14.57
C VAL A 64 15.43 11.00 -15.84
N ILE A 65 15.66 9.70 -15.93
CA ILE A 65 15.19 8.89 -17.05
C ILE A 65 13.85 8.30 -16.66
N SER A 66 12.78 8.71 -17.38
CA SER A 66 11.40 8.26 -17.11
C SER A 66 10.74 7.80 -18.40
N PRO A 67 9.88 6.75 -18.36
CA PRO A 67 9.31 6.17 -19.57
C PRO A 67 8.08 6.92 -20.10
N LEU A 68 7.60 7.95 -19.40
CA LEU A 68 6.28 8.55 -19.63
C LEU A 68 6.35 10.06 -19.80
N ILE A 69 5.92 10.52 -20.96
CA ILE A 69 5.95 11.94 -21.33
C ILE A 69 5.00 12.77 -20.45
N SER A 70 3.78 12.29 -20.19
CA SER A 70 2.82 12.98 -19.33
C SER A 70 3.37 13.17 -17.91
N LEU A 71 3.91 12.11 -17.32
CA LEU A 71 4.53 12.19 -15.99
C LEU A 71 5.67 13.20 -15.92
N MET A 72 6.50 13.29 -16.99
CA MET A 72 7.59 14.28 -17.03
C MET A 72 7.06 15.71 -16.99
N LYS A 73 5.97 16.00 -17.72
CA LYS A 73 5.33 17.32 -17.73
C LYS A 73 4.83 17.67 -16.33
N ASP A 74 4.03 16.79 -15.72
CA ASP A 74 3.48 16.99 -14.37
C ASP A 74 4.59 17.18 -13.32
N GLN A 75 5.65 16.36 -13.37
CA GLN A 75 6.78 16.48 -12.45
C GLN A 75 7.53 17.82 -12.63
N VAL A 76 7.70 18.30 -13.87
CA VAL A 76 8.37 19.57 -14.13
C VAL A 76 7.49 20.75 -13.73
N ASP A 77 6.19 20.68 -13.95
CA ASP A 77 5.27 21.74 -13.54
C ASP A 77 5.23 21.84 -12.00
N ASN A 78 5.14 20.72 -11.28
CA ASN A 78 5.27 20.68 -9.83
C ASN A 78 6.61 21.26 -9.32
N LEU A 79 7.73 20.94 -9.98
CA LEU A 79 9.04 21.51 -9.63
C LEU A 79 9.07 23.03 -9.79
N ARG A 80 8.45 23.55 -10.86
CA ARG A 80 8.36 25.01 -11.10
C ARG A 80 7.53 25.71 -10.03
N GLU A 81 6.40 25.13 -9.63
CA GLU A 81 5.59 25.65 -8.52
C GLU A 81 6.37 25.69 -7.21
N LEU A 82 7.21 24.69 -6.97
CA LEU A 82 8.12 24.64 -5.82
C LEU A 82 9.33 25.61 -5.95
N GLY A 83 9.48 26.31 -7.10
CA GLY A 83 10.62 27.20 -7.35
C GLY A 83 11.92 26.45 -7.68
N ILE A 84 11.85 25.19 -8.08
CA ILE A 84 13.01 24.38 -8.48
C ILE A 84 13.13 24.43 -10.01
N LYS A 85 14.31 24.80 -10.50
CA LYS A 85 14.58 24.92 -11.94
C LYS A 85 14.66 23.52 -12.58
N GLY A 86 13.54 23.07 -13.16
CA GLY A 86 13.40 21.80 -13.87
C GLY A 86 12.91 21.96 -15.29
N THR A 87 13.27 21.03 -16.17
CA THR A 87 12.76 20.92 -17.54
C THR A 87 12.71 19.47 -18.00
N PHE A 88 12.17 19.22 -19.19
CA PHE A 88 12.14 17.89 -19.79
C PHE A 88 12.58 17.90 -21.26
N ILE A 89 13.09 16.76 -21.74
CA ILE A 89 13.45 16.51 -23.14
C ILE A 89 12.82 15.19 -23.56
N ASN A 90 11.82 15.26 -24.43
CA ASN A 90 11.11 14.10 -24.94
C ASN A 90 11.01 14.11 -26.49
N SER A 91 10.26 13.19 -27.08
CA SER A 91 10.10 13.06 -28.54
C SER A 91 9.27 14.16 -29.18
N SER A 92 8.48 14.92 -28.40
CA SER A 92 7.63 15.99 -28.94
C SER A 92 8.39 17.29 -29.19
N LEU A 93 9.61 17.47 -28.65
CA LEU A 93 10.39 18.70 -28.79
C LEU A 93 11.19 18.73 -30.09
N SER A 94 11.24 19.93 -30.73
CA SER A 94 12.09 20.17 -31.86
C SER A 94 13.58 20.15 -31.49
N ASN A 95 14.45 19.90 -32.48
CA ASN A 95 15.90 19.88 -32.24
C ASN A 95 16.42 21.27 -31.80
N GLU A 96 15.82 22.37 -32.27
CA GLU A 96 16.15 23.72 -31.86
C GLU A 96 15.87 23.92 -30.36
N LYS A 97 14.71 23.50 -29.90
CA LYS A 97 14.33 23.60 -28.47
C LYS A 97 15.22 22.75 -27.58
N ILE A 98 15.57 21.54 -28.03
CA ILE A 98 16.51 20.67 -27.32
C ILE A 98 17.89 21.35 -27.21
N LYS A 99 18.37 21.99 -28.29
CA LYS A 99 19.64 22.71 -28.31
C LYS A 99 19.64 23.88 -27.31
N GLU A 100 18.55 24.63 -27.25
CA GLU A 100 18.36 25.73 -26.30
C GLU A 100 18.44 25.21 -24.86
N ILE A 101 17.62 24.17 -24.52
CA ILE A 101 17.62 23.56 -23.19
C ILE A 101 19.02 23.06 -22.77
N LEU A 102 19.71 22.35 -23.67
CA LEU A 102 21.05 21.84 -23.38
C LEU A 102 22.09 22.94 -23.19
N LYS A 103 21.96 24.04 -23.96
CA LYS A 103 22.79 25.23 -23.77
C LYS A 103 22.53 25.88 -22.41
N ASP A 104 21.29 26.08 -22.03
CA ASP A 104 20.92 26.65 -20.74
C ASP A 104 21.41 25.76 -19.58
N ALA A 105 21.33 24.43 -19.74
CA ALA A 105 21.87 23.49 -18.80
C ALA A 105 23.38 23.59 -18.61
N MET A 106 24.14 23.89 -19.65
CA MET A 106 25.60 24.14 -19.56
C MET A 106 25.91 25.37 -18.70
N PHE A 107 25.02 26.38 -18.69
CA PHE A 107 25.16 27.58 -17.85
C PHE A 107 24.56 27.41 -16.46
N GLY A 108 24.06 26.22 -16.09
CA GLY A 108 23.56 25.91 -14.75
C GLY A 108 22.12 26.41 -14.50
N GLU A 109 21.35 26.72 -15.59
CA GLU A 109 19.96 27.15 -15.44
C GLU A 109 19.04 26.07 -14.92
N TYR A 110 19.39 24.80 -15.07
CA TYR A 110 18.57 23.68 -14.59
C TYR A 110 19.29 22.84 -13.54
N LYS A 111 18.57 22.42 -12.53
CA LYS A 111 19.01 21.44 -11.52
C LYS A 111 18.62 20.02 -11.88
N ILE A 112 17.50 19.88 -12.60
CA ILE A 112 16.95 18.57 -12.94
C ILE A 112 16.37 18.59 -14.36
N ILE A 113 16.71 17.56 -15.16
CA ILE A 113 16.21 17.39 -16.52
C ILE A 113 15.63 16.00 -16.65
N TYR A 114 14.32 15.91 -16.93
CA TYR A 114 13.66 14.65 -17.26
C TYR A 114 13.88 14.30 -18.73
N ILE A 115 14.20 13.04 -19.00
CA ILE A 115 14.53 12.58 -20.36
C ILE A 115 13.82 11.27 -20.64
N SER A 116 13.22 11.14 -21.82
CA SER A 116 12.71 9.84 -22.28
C SER A 116 13.88 8.94 -22.70
N PRO A 117 13.82 7.63 -22.40
CA PRO A 117 14.93 6.71 -22.68
C PRO A 117 15.28 6.60 -24.17
N GLU A 118 14.32 6.87 -25.08
CA GLU A 118 14.53 6.89 -26.54
C GLU A 118 15.52 7.97 -26.99
N ARG A 119 15.60 9.07 -26.23
CA ARG A 119 16.55 10.16 -26.52
C ARG A 119 18.01 9.78 -26.31
N LEU A 120 18.26 8.78 -25.47
CA LEU A 120 19.61 8.28 -25.19
C LEU A 120 20.24 7.58 -26.40
N GLU A 121 19.49 7.21 -27.42
CA GLU A 121 20.00 6.64 -28.67
C GLU A 121 20.48 7.70 -29.67
N SER A 122 20.08 8.96 -29.52
CA SER A 122 20.43 10.06 -30.41
C SER A 122 21.90 10.47 -30.26
N GLU A 123 22.71 10.31 -31.31
CA GLU A 123 24.12 10.71 -31.30
C GLU A 123 24.29 12.22 -31.12
N TYR A 124 23.37 13.02 -31.67
CA TYR A 124 23.36 14.48 -31.49
C TYR A 124 23.18 14.82 -30.01
N PHE A 125 22.21 14.20 -29.35
CA PHE A 125 21.95 14.37 -27.91
C PHE A 125 23.16 13.97 -27.08
N LYS A 126 23.75 12.79 -27.33
CA LYS A 126 24.95 12.30 -26.64
C LYS A 126 26.13 13.27 -26.76
N LYS A 127 26.32 13.85 -27.94
CA LYS A 127 27.40 14.81 -28.15
C LYS A 127 27.22 16.09 -27.33
N MET A 128 26.01 16.62 -27.29
CA MET A 128 25.72 17.86 -26.58
C MET A 128 25.76 17.71 -25.07
N ILE A 129 25.19 16.62 -24.55
CA ILE A 129 25.06 16.40 -23.11
C ILE A 129 26.41 16.09 -22.43
N ARG A 130 27.43 15.65 -23.17
CA ARG A 130 28.80 15.42 -22.65
C ARG A 130 29.47 16.66 -22.09
N GLU A 131 29.04 17.85 -22.51
CA GLU A 131 29.58 19.12 -22.03
C GLU A 131 28.91 19.60 -20.73
N ILE A 132 27.84 18.96 -20.31
CA ILE A 132 27.12 19.29 -19.08
C ILE A 132 27.72 18.52 -17.91
N ASN A 133 27.91 19.20 -16.78
CA ASN A 133 28.32 18.54 -15.53
C ASN A 133 27.14 17.76 -14.93
N ILE A 134 27.07 16.46 -15.25
CA ILE A 134 26.05 15.56 -14.71
C ILE A 134 26.56 14.96 -13.42
N SER A 135 25.93 15.27 -12.31
CA SER A 135 26.29 14.75 -10.99
C SER A 135 25.55 13.45 -10.65
N HIS A 136 24.32 13.29 -11.14
CA HIS A 136 23.46 12.19 -10.77
C HIS A 136 22.56 11.78 -11.95
N ILE A 137 22.33 10.48 -12.11
CA ILE A 137 21.30 9.92 -12.99
C ILE A 137 20.32 9.11 -12.14
N ALA A 138 19.08 9.54 -12.11
CA ALA A 138 17.98 8.82 -11.53
C ALA A 138 17.22 8.06 -12.63
N ILE A 139 16.96 6.78 -12.41
CA ILE A 139 16.26 5.92 -13.34
C ILE A 139 14.92 5.58 -12.68
N ASP A 140 13.85 6.18 -13.17
CA ASP A 140 12.50 5.88 -12.73
C ASP A 140 11.96 4.65 -13.48
N GLU A 141 11.06 3.91 -12.82
CA GLU A 141 10.52 2.63 -13.31
C GLU A 141 11.62 1.67 -13.80
N ALA A 142 12.67 1.51 -12.98
CA ALA A 142 13.87 0.76 -13.33
C ALA A 142 13.61 -0.69 -13.75
N HIS A 143 12.48 -1.29 -13.34
CA HIS A 143 12.05 -2.63 -13.78
C HIS A 143 11.86 -2.73 -15.30
N CYS A 144 11.68 -1.61 -16.00
CA CYS A 144 11.55 -1.56 -17.46
C CYS A 144 12.80 -2.05 -18.21
N VAL A 145 13.97 -2.13 -17.58
CA VAL A 145 15.19 -2.62 -18.22
C VAL A 145 15.21 -4.15 -18.33
N SER A 146 14.50 -4.84 -17.44
CA SER A 146 14.49 -6.30 -17.33
C SER A 146 13.42 -6.93 -18.22
N GLU A 147 13.77 -7.97 -18.95
CA GLU A 147 12.80 -8.77 -19.72
C GLU A 147 11.84 -9.54 -18.82
N TRP A 148 12.21 -9.79 -17.58
CA TRP A 148 11.37 -10.36 -16.54
C TRP A 148 10.39 -9.33 -15.94
N GLY A 149 10.62 -8.03 -16.20
CA GLY A 149 9.71 -6.96 -15.81
C GLY A 149 8.38 -7.04 -16.56
N HIS A 150 7.33 -6.55 -15.94
CA HIS A 150 5.98 -6.54 -16.53
C HIS A 150 5.82 -5.51 -17.68
N ASP A 151 6.61 -4.42 -17.68
CA ASP A 151 6.64 -3.37 -18.70
C ASP A 151 8.06 -3.22 -19.28
N PHE A 152 8.57 -4.28 -19.92
CA PHE A 152 9.89 -4.23 -20.55
C PHE A 152 9.94 -3.22 -21.70
N ARG A 153 10.94 -2.33 -21.65
CA ARG A 153 11.22 -1.32 -22.68
C ARG A 153 12.65 -1.43 -23.17
N LYS A 154 12.80 -1.78 -24.46
CA LYS A 154 14.12 -1.97 -25.10
C LYS A 154 15.00 -0.72 -24.96
N SER A 155 14.42 0.48 -25.02
CA SER A 155 15.11 1.76 -24.89
C SER A 155 15.88 1.92 -23.57
N TYR A 156 15.46 1.25 -22.47
CA TYR A 156 16.19 1.25 -21.20
C TYR A 156 17.58 0.60 -21.30
N ARG A 157 17.81 -0.29 -22.28
CA ARG A 157 19.14 -0.87 -22.53
C ARG A 157 20.16 0.16 -23.00
N ALA A 158 19.74 1.33 -23.48
CA ALA A 158 20.62 2.43 -23.87
C ALA A 158 21.20 3.20 -22.67
N ILE A 159 20.65 3.05 -21.47
CA ILE A 159 21.06 3.82 -20.28
C ILE A 159 22.53 3.56 -19.90
N LYS A 160 22.93 2.29 -19.80
CA LYS A 160 24.31 1.91 -19.45
C LYS A 160 25.33 2.40 -20.48
N PRO A 161 25.19 2.17 -21.80
CA PRO A 161 26.05 2.76 -22.82
C PRO A 161 26.10 4.29 -22.76
N PHE A 162 24.97 4.95 -22.48
CA PHE A 162 24.88 6.39 -22.39
C PHE A 162 25.78 6.94 -21.28
N TYR A 163 25.59 6.54 -20.02
CA TYR A 163 26.38 7.10 -18.94
C TYR A 163 27.87 6.71 -19.02
N ASN A 164 28.21 5.56 -19.61
CA ASN A 164 29.60 5.17 -19.88
C ASN A 164 30.27 6.07 -20.94
N SER A 165 29.48 6.77 -21.75
CA SER A 165 30.00 7.70 -22.75
C SER A 165 30.30 9.10 -22.19
N LEU A 166 29.92 9.38 -20.94
CA LEU A 166 30.14 10.68 -20.29
C LEU A 166 31.62 10.84 -19.86
N LYS A 167 32.08 12.08 -19.75
CA LYS A 167 33.46 12.40 -19.31
C LYS A 167 33.75 11.87 -17.90
N LYS A 168 32.76 11.88 -17.02
CA LYS A 168 32.84 11.37 -15.66
C LYS A 168 31.57 10.55 -15.38
N ARG A 169 31.73 9.37 -14.79
CA ARG A 169 30.57 8.55 -14.37
C ARG A 169 29.84 9.26 -13.23
N PRO A 170 28.55 9.61 -13.41
CA PRO A 170 27.75 10.14 -12.31
C PRO A 170 27.34 9.03 -11.34
N VAL A 171 26.80 9.39 -10.17
CA VAL A 171 26.12 8.42 -9.32
C VAL A 171 24.81 8.01 -9.99
N ILE A 172 24.48 6.72 -9.90
CA ILE A 172 23.28 6.13 -10.50
C ILE A 172 22.33 5.70 -9.40
N SER A 173 21.08 6.15 -9.47
CA SER A 173 20.01 5.63 -8.62
C SER A 173 18.87 5.08 -9.45
N ALA A 174 18.36 3.91 -9.09
CA ALA A 174 17.30 3.20 -9.77
C ALA A 174 16.11 3.05 -8.83
N PHE A 175 14.92 3.45 -9.28
CA PHE A 175 13.70 3.46 -8.49
C PHE A 175 12.62 2.63 -9.17
N THR A 176 11.89 1.85 -8.39
CA THR A 176 10.70 1.15 -8.84
C THR A 176 9.73 0.89 -7.68
N ALA A 177 8.45 0.74 -7.99
CA ALA A 177 7.45 0.33 -6.99
C ALA A 177 7.24 -1.18 -6.98
N THR A 178 7.52 -1.86 -8.10
CA THR A 178 7.16 -3.25 -8.36
C THR A 178 8.36 -3.99 -8.92
N ALA A 179 9.01 -4.79 -8.10
CA ALA A 179 10.05 -5.70 -8.58
C ALA A 179 10.11 -6.93 -7.67
N THR A 180 10.03 -8.11 -8.27
CA THR A 180 10.43 -9.35 -7.61
C THR A 180 11.95 -9.38 -7.42
N LYS A 181 12.46 -10.29 -6.60
CA LYS A 181 13.90 -10.46 -6.40
C LYS A 181 14.66 -10.66 -7.72
N GLU A 182 14.10 -11.47 -8.62
CA GLU A 182 14.67 -11.72 -9.95
C GLU A 182 14.77 -10.46 -10.80
N VAL A 183 13.68 -9.67 -10.84
CA VAL A 183 13.64 -8.40 -11.58
C VAL A 183 14.62 -7.39 -11.01
N MET A 184 14.76 -7.34 -9.69
CA MET A 184 15.70 -6.46 -9.01
C MET A 184 17.15 -6.80 -9.36
N GLU A 185 17.55 -8.08 -9.21
CA GLU A 185 18.91 -8.56 -9.49
C GLU A 185 19.29 -8.35 -10.97
N ASP A 186 18.37 -8.68 -11.87
CA ASP A 186 18.56 -8.47 -13.31
C ASP A 186 18.68 -6.98 -13.66
N SER A 187 17.85 -6.13 -13.08
CA SER A 187 17.90 -4.68 -13.27
C SER A 187 19.22 -4.07 -12.78
N ILE A 188 19.70 -4.45 -11.62
CA ILE A 188 21.01 -4.02 -11.09
C ILE A 188 22.13 -4.37 -12.07
N LYS A 189 22.14 -5.61 -12.58
CA LYS A 189 23.14 -6.10 -13.54
C LYS A 189 23.06 -5.36 -14.87
N LEU A 190 21.88 -5.22 -15.44
CA LEU A 190 21.66 -4.61 -16.75
C LEU A 190 21.92 -3.12 -16.76
N LEU A 191 21.50 -2.42 -15.72
CA LEU A 191 21.80 -1.01 -15.51
C LEU A 191 23.28 -0.78 -15.13
N GLY A 192 24.01 -1.82 -14.71
CA GLY A 192 25.42 -1.71 -14.36
C GLY A 192 25.69 -0.89 -13.11
N LEU A 193 24.84 -1.05 -12.10
CA LEU A 193 25.03 -0.40 -10.80
C LEU A 193 26.24 -0.99 -10.09
N ASN A 194 27.10 -0.13 -9.54
CA ASN A 194 28.35 -0.53 -8.90
C ASN A 194 28.14 -0.74 -7.39
N ASN A 195 28.02 -1.99 -6.96
CA ASN A 195 27.81 -2.37 -5.56
C ASN A 195 26.77 -1.46 -4.87
N PRO A 196 25.52 -1.41 -5.39
CA PRO A 196 24.55 -0.42 -4.95
C PRO A 196 24.11 -0.63 -3.51
N TYR A 197 23.75 0.47 -2.84
CA TYR A 197 22.93 0.37 -1.66
C TYR A 197 21.53 -0.04 -2.08
N ILE A 198 20.99 -1.11 -1.50
CA ILE A 198 19.65 -1.61 -1.80
C ILE A 198 18.74 -1.20 -0.64
N TYR A 199 17.77 -0.36 -0.93
CA TYR A 199 16.69 -0.03 0.00
C TYR A 199 15.41 -0.72 -0.42
N LYS A 200 14.77 -1.43 0.51
CA LYS A 200 13.47 -2.04 0.34
C LYS A 200 12.51 -1.43 1.37
N GLY A 201 11.64 -0.55 0.92
CA GLY A 201 10.57 -0.01 1.76
C GLY A 201 9.46 -1.03 1.98
N ASP A 202 8.65 -0.80 3.00
CA ASP A 202 7.45 -1.60 3.21
C ASP A 202 6.46 -1.33 2.07
N ILE A 203 6.16 -2.37 1.31
CA ILE A 203 5.17 -2.30 0.23
C ILE A 203 3.74 -2.48 0.74
N ASN A 204 3.56 -2.81 2.01
CA ASN A 204 2.24 -2.99 2.60
C ASN A 204 1.47 -1.67 2.67
N ARG A 205 0.32 -1.63 2.02
CA ARG A 205 -0.61 -0.51 2.00
C ARG A 205 -1.86 -0.89 2.80
N ASN A 206 -1.81 -0.72 4.14
CA ASN A 206 -2.89 -1.11 5.04
C ASN A 206 -4.22 -0.40 4.77
N ASN A 207 -4.18 0.78 4.16
CA ASN A 207 -5.37 1.55 3.81
C ASN A 207 -6.10 1.07 2.55
N LEU A 208 -5.57 0.08 1.81
CA LEU A 208 -6.26 -0.52 0.68
C LEU A 208 -7.08 -1.72 1.16
N LYS A 209 -8.40 -1.68 1.01
CA LYS A 209 -9.28 -2.82 1.26
C LYS A 209 -9.40 -3.64 0.00
N ILE A 210 -8.96 -4.89 0.05
CA ILE A 210 -8.86 -5.76 -1.13
C ILE A 210 -10.04 -6.73 -1.16
N SER A 211 -10.82 -6.69 -2.24
CA SER A 211 -11.95 -7.58 -2.45
C SER A 211 -11.86 -8.27 -3.82
N VAL A 212 -11.74 -9.59 -3.81
CA VAL A 212 -11.83 -10.39 -5.03
C VAL A 212 -13.25 -10.97 -5.10
N LEU A 213 -13.96 -10.59 -6.14
CA LEU A 213 -15.37 -10.92 -6.35
C LEU A 213 -15.44 -11.99 -7.44
N LYS A 214 -15.76 -13.22 -7.03
CA LYS A 214 -15.75 -14.41 -7.91
C LYS A 214 -17.13 -14.64 -8.52
N GLU A 215 -17.19 -14.86 -9.85
CA GLU A 215 -18.40 -15.21 -10.60
C GLU A 215 -19.57 -14.25 -10.38
N ILE A 216 -19.28 -12.97 -10.26
CA ILE A 216 -20.26 -11.91 -10.01
C ILE A 216 -20.76 -11.32 -11.33
N ASP A 217 -22.02 -10.84 -11.32
CA ASP A 217 -22.57 -10.09 -12.44
C ASP A 217 -21.84 -8.74 -12.54
N LYS A 218 -21.35 -8.43 -13.74
CA LYS A 218 -20.68 -7.15 -14.02
C LYS A 218 -21.59 -5.93 -13.81
N GLU A 219 -22.90 -6.13 -13.70
CA GLU A 219 -23.87 -5.09 -13.32
C GLU A 219 -23.61 -4.54 -11.91
N GLU A 220 -22.97 -5.31 -11.01
CA GLU A 220 -22.62 -4.85 -9.66
C GLU A 220 -21.67 -3.65 -9.64
N VAL A 221 -20.99 -3.34 -10.75
CA VAL A 221 -20.21 -2.09 -10.85
C VAL A 221 -21.05 -0.84 -10.59
N LYS A 222 -22.35 -0.90 -10.90
CA LYS A 222 -23.29 0.20 -10.66
C LYS A 222 -23.55 0.41 -9.17
N ASP A 223 -23.63 -0.69 -8.42
CA ASP A 223 -23.82 -0.65 -6.97
C ASP A 223 -22.55 -0.09 -6.30
N ILE A 224 -21.37 -0.53 -6.73
CA ILE A 224 -20.10 0.03 -6.26
C ILE A 224 -20.03 1.55 -6.50
N ILE A 225 -20.42 2.04 -7.68
CA ILE A 225 -20.41 3.48 -7.97
C ILE A 225 -21.41 4.23 -7.07
N ARG A 226 -22.59 3.65 -6.79
CA ARG A 226 -23.58 4.25 -5.89
C ARG A 226 -23.09 4.29 -4.44
N ASP A 227 -22.42 3.23 -3.98
CA ASP A 227 -21.87 3.18 -2.62
C ASP A 227 -20.73 4.21 -2.42
N HIS A 228 -20.15 4.69 -3.51
CA HIS A 228 -19.09 5.70 -3.57
C HIS A 228 -19.57 7.00 -4.25
N GLU A 229 -20.83 7.38 -4.02
CA GLU A 229 -21.38 8.63 -4.56
C GLU A 229 -20.51 9.82 -4.14
N ASP A 230 -20.21 10.71 -5.09
CA ASP A 230 -19.31 11.86 -4.91
C ASP A 230 -17.83 11.55 -4.63
N GLU A 231 -17.41 10.29 -4.65
CA GLU A 231 -16.02 9.89 -4.47
C GLU A 231 -15.31 9.64 -5.81
N SER A 232 -14.02 9.95 -5.85
CA SER A 232 -13.19 9.68 -7.04
C SER A 232 -12.82 8.21 -7.14
N GLY A 233 -13.05 7.61 -8.31
CA GLY A 233 -12.73 6.20 -8.57
C GLY A 233 -12.20 5.93 -9.97
N ILE A 234 -11.54 4.77 -10.14
CA ILE A 234 -11.03 4.31 -11.43
C ILE A 234 -11.56 2.89 -11.69
N ILE A 235 -12.09 2.68 -12.91
CA ILE A 235 -12.53 1.37 -13.39
C ILE A 235 -11.60 0.93 -14.52
N TYR A 236 -10.82 -0.11 -14.28
CA TYR A 236 -9.90 -0.68 -15.27
C TYR A 236 -10.56 -1.77 -16.10
N CYS A 237 -10.49 -1.62 -17.42
CA CYS A 237 -10.96 -2.59 -18.41
C CYS A 237 -9.78 -3.13 -19.24
N SER A 238 -9.89 -4.36 -19.74
CA SER A 238 -8.83 -5.01 -20.51
C SER A 238 -8.68 -4.50 -21.95
N SER A 239 -9.71 -3.89 -22.52
CA SER A 239 -9.73 -3.46 -23.92
C SER A 239 -10.42 -2.11 -24.13
N ARG A 240 -10.05 -1.42 -25.23
CA ARG A 240 -10.67 -0.16 -25.65
C ARG A 240 -12.18 -0.30 -25.86
N LYS A 241 -12.60 -1.39 -26.49
CA LYS A 241 -14.01 -1.69 -26.74
C LYS A 241 -14.81 -1.79 -25.44
N GLU A 242 -14.25 -2.48 -24.45
CA GLU A 242 -14.89 -2.64 -23.14
C GLU A 242 -14.99 -1.30 -22.38
N VAL A 243 -13.99 -0.41 -22.50
CA VAL A 243 -14.05 0.95 -21.98
C VAL A 243 -15.19 1.74 -22.62
N ASP A 244 -15.29 1.70 -23.96
CA ASP A 244 -16.32 2.42 -24.69
C ASP A 244 -17.73 1.89 -24.33
N GLU A 245 -17.92 0.57 -24.33
CA GLU A 245 -19.19 -0.07 -24.01
C GLU A 245 -19.65 0.31 -22.58
N LEU A 246 -18.78 0.15 -21.60
CA LEU A 246 -19.11 0.47 -20.20
C LEU A 246 -19.36 1.97 -20.01
N TYR A 247 -18.58 2.83 -20.67
CA TYR A 247 -18.78 4.28 -20.64
C TYR A 247 -20.18 4.67 -21.15
N TYR A 248 -20.59 4.15 -22.32
CA TYR A 248 -21.90 4.49 -22.87
C TYR A 248 -23.03 4.00 -21.98
N ILE A 249 -22.95 2.78 -21.44
CA ILE A 249 -23.97 2.24 -20.53
C ILE A 249 -24.10 3.13 -19.28
N LEU A 250 -22.99 3.46 -18.64
CA LEU A 250 -23.03 4.23 -17.39
C LEU A 250 -23.40 5.71 -17.63
N ASN A 251 -22.93 6.32 -18.73
CA ASN A 251 -23.25 7.69 -19.09
C ASN A 251 -24.73 7.84 -19.44
N ASP A 252 -25.32 6.88 -20.17
CA ASP A 252 -26.75 6.88 -20.52
C ASP A 252 -27.65 6.71 -19.28
N LEU A 253 -27.13 6.04 -18.24
CA LEU A 253 -27.80 5.93 -16.94
C LEU A 253 -27.59 7.15 -16.03
N GLY A 254 -26.87 8.17 -16.50
CA GLY A 254 -26.66 9.44 -15.79
C GLY A 254 -25.51 9.44 -14.78
N TYR A 255 -24.65 8.42 -14.74
CA TYR A 255 -23.47 8.42 -13.88
C TYR A 255 -22.42 9.45 -14.33
N SER A 256 -21.71 10.06 -13.38
CA SER A 256 -20.63 11.03 -13.62
C SER A 256 -19.34 10.33 -14.05
N VAL A 257 -19.27 9.86 -15.30
CA VAL A 257 -18.17 9.04 -15.81
C VAL A 257 -17.38 9.74 -16.93
N LEU A 258 -16.08 9.40 -17.01
CA LEU A 258 -15.14 9.74 -18.08
C LEU A 258 -14.57 8.46 -18.67
N LYS A 259 -13.98 8.55 -19.87
CA LYS A 259 -13.25 7.43 -20.46
C LYS A 259 -11.84 7.82 -20.89
N TYR A 260 -10.91 6.82 -20.84
CA TYR A 260 -9.54 7.02 -21.27
C TYR A 260 -8.92 5.74 -21.84
N HIS A 261 -8.48 5.77 -23.09
CA HIS A 261 -7.75 4.65 -23.69
C HIS A 261 -6.87 5.12 -24.87
N GLY A 262 -5.89 4.30 -25.24
CA GLY A 262 -4.91 4.63 -26.29
C GLY A 262 -5.46 4.81 -27.72
N GLY A 263 -6.77 4.64 -27.95
CA GLY A 263 -7.43 4.90 -29.24
C GLY A 263 -8.05 6.30 -29.34
N MET A 264 -8.08 7.08 -28.27
CA MET A 264 -8.57 8.46 -28.24
C MET A 264 -7.53 9.42 -28.82
N SER A 265 -7.99 10.58 -29.32
CA SER A 265 -7.09 11.68 -29.68
C SER A 265 -6.33 12.21 -28.46
N GLU A 266 -5.18 12.83 -28.66
CA GLU A 266 -4.43 13.41 -27.53
C GLU A 266 -5.23 14.52 -26.84
N GLU A 267 -5.99 15.32 -27.60
CA GLU A 267 -6.87 16.35 -27.05
C GLU A 267 -7.98 15.78 -26.17
N ASP A 268 -8.63 14.68 -26.60
CA ASP A 268 -9.69 14.04 -25.80
C ASP A 268 -9.13 13.37 -24.53
N LYS A 269 -7.90 12.82 -24.62
CA LYS A 269 -7.21 12.27 -23.45
C LYS A 269 -6.89 13.35 -22.42
N GLU A 270 -6.34 14.50 -22.88
CA GLU A 270 -6.01 15.63 -22.02
C GLU A 270 -7.28 16.18 -21.35
N LYS A 271 -8.36 16.42 -22.11
CA LYS A 271 -9.65 16.86 -21.57
C LYS A 271 -10.23 15.90 -20.53
N SER A 272 -10.19 14.58 -20.80
CA SER A 272 -10.70 13.58 -19.85
C SER A 272 -9.84 13.51 -18.59
N GLN A 273 -8.53 13.65 -18.73
CA GLN A 273 -7.61 13.65 -17.60
C GLN A 273 -7.81 14.89 -16.72
N ASP A 274 -7.88 16.07 -17.33
CA ASP A 274 -8.07 17.33 -16.61
C ASP A 274 -9.42 17.34 -15.88
N ALA A 275 -10.51 16.97 -16.55
CA ALA A 275 -11.84 16.87 -15.94
C ALA A 275 -11.88 15.89 -14.74
N PHE A 276 -11.08 14.81 -14.76
CA PHE A 276 -10.94 13.90 -13.63
C PHE A 276 -10.10 14.50 -12.49
N LEU A 277 -9.01 15.20 -12.82
CA LEU A 277 -8.14 15.83 -11.83
C LEU A 277 -8.85 17.01 -11.13
N ASP A 278 -9.60 17.80 -11.91
CA ASP A 278 -10.36 18.98 -11.44
C ASP A 278 -11.71 18.61 -10.79
N GLU A 279 -12.00 17.30 -10.67
CA GLU A 279 -13.22 16.77 -10.01
C GLU A 279 -14.53 17.21 -10.69
N GLU A 280 -14.49 17.56 -11.98
CA GLU A 280 -15.69 17.82 -12.77
C GLU A 280 -16.53 16.55 -12.94
N LYS A 281 -15.84 15.39 -13.01
CA LYS A 281 -16.43 14.06 -13.02
C LYS A 281 -15.60 13.10 -12.16
N ASN A 282 -16.28 12.25 -11.40
CA ASN A 282 -15.63 11.48 -10.32
C ASN A 282 -15.10 10.12 -10.74
N VAL A 283 -15.62 9.51 -11.83
CA VAL A 283 -15.26 8.13 -12.19
C VAL A 283 -14.57 8.07 -13.56
N MET A 284 -13.36 7.51 -13.59
CA MET A 284 -12.62 7.28 -14.82
C MET A 284 -12.69 5.81 -15.23
N ILE A 285 -13.22 5.53 -16.41
CA ILE A 285 -13.23 4.19 -17.03
C ILE A 285 -12.07 4.13 -18.02
N ALA A 286 -11.11 3.22 -17.80
CA ALA A 286 -9.89 3.26 -18.59
C ALA A 286 -9.25 1.89 -18.83
N THR A 287 -8.41 1.83 -19.85
CA THR A 287 -7.40 0.76 -19.95
C THR A 287 -6.19 1.09 -19.07
N ASN A 288 -5.25 0.14 -18.93
CA ASN A 288 -3.97 0.37 -18.24
C ASN A 288 -3.13 1.54 -18.82
N ALA A 289 -3.53 2.11 -19.96
CA ALA A 289 -2.92 3.33 -20.50
C ALA A 289 -3.17 4.56 -19.63
N PHE A 290 -4.28 4.56 -18.85
CA PHE A 290 -4.56 5.57 -17.85
C PHE A 290 -3.94 5.16 -16.52
N GLY A 291 -3.12 6.00 -16.01
CA GLY A 291 -2.66 5.78 -14.65
C GLY A 291 -1.16 5.91 -14.46
N MET A 292 -0.30 5.49 -15.38
CA MET A 292 1.12 5.82 -15.25
C MET A 292 1.27 7.36 -15.38
N GLY A 293 1.62 8.02 -14.26
CA GLY A 293 1.75 9.48 -14.23
C GLY A 293 0.65 10.25 -13.51
N ILE A 294 -0.46 9.62 -13.11
CA ILE A 294 -1.51 10.31 -12.37
C ILE A 294 -1.18 10.39 -10.90
N ASP A 295 -1.16 11.59 -10.36
CA ASP A 295 -0.88 11.89 -8.95
C ASP A 295 -2.10 12.50 -8.23
N LYS A 296 -3.29 11.91 -8.41
CA LYS A 296 -4.49 12.23 -7.64
C LYS A 296 -4.46 11.48 -6.31
N SER A 297 -4.47 12.20 -5.20
CA SER A 297 -4.28 11.62 -3.87
C SER A 297 -5.54 10.99 -3.28
N ASN A 298 -6.72 11.47 -3.69
CA ASN A 298 -8.02 11.16 -3.08
C ASN A 298 -8.86 10.15 -3.87
N ILE A 299 -8.26 9.17 -4.53
CA ILE A 299 -8.98 8.05 -5.15
C ILE A 299 -9.47 7.12 -4.04
N ARG A 300 -10.79 6.88 -3.97
CA ARG A 300 -11.45 6.13 -2.90
C ARG A 300 -11.84 4.72 -3.29
N PHE A 301 -12.01 4.45 -4.57
CA PHE A 301 -12.24 3.09 -5.04
C PHE A 301 -11.55 2.82 -6.37
N ILE A 302 -11.16 1.56 -6.56
CA ILE A 302 -10.58 1.06 -7.80
C ILE A 302 -11.27 -0.26 -8.14
N VAL A 303 -11.81 -0.36 -9.34
CA VAL A 303 -12.45 -1.58 -9.84
C VAL A 303 -11.63 -2.13 -10.99
N HIS A 304 -11.22 -3.38 -10.90
CA HIS A 304 -10.77 -4.14 -12.05
C HIS A 304 -11.96 -4.90 -12.62
N PHE A 305 -12.59 -4.32 -13.63
CA PHE A 305 -13.75 -4.86 -14.32
C PHE A 305 -13.43 -6.14 -15.10
N THR A 306 -12.18 -6.29 -15.46
CA THR A 306 -11.58 -7.49 -16.04
C THR A 306 -10.27 -7.78 -15.32
N MET A 307 -9.99 -9.04 -15.04
CA MET A 307 -8.76 -9.48 -14.37
C MET A 307 -7.50 -8.94 -15.10
N PRO A 308 -6.55 -8.30 -14.40
CA PRO A 308 -5.27 -7.90 -14.95
C PRO A 308 -4.43 -9.09 -15.41
N LYS A 309 -3.51 -8.86 -16.35
CA LYS A 309 -2.64 -9.91 -16.90
C LYS A 309 -1.54 -10.41 -15.95
N ASN A 310 -1.25 -9.69 -14.88
CA ASN A 310 -0.25 -10.05 -13.87
C ASN A 310 -0.43 -9.24 -12.58
N LEU A 311 0.18 -9.72 -11.50
CA LEU A 311 0.11 -9.12 -10.16
C LEU A 311 0.83 -7.79 -10.07
N GLU A 312 1.88 -7.57 -10.84
CA GLU A 312 2.61 -6.31 -10.83
C GLU A 312 1.76 -5.15 -11.37
N SER A 313 1.03 -5.38 -12.48
CA SER A 313 0.07 -4.40 -13.00
C SER A 313 -1.06 -4.16 -11.99
N TYR A 314 -1.64 -5.24 -11.45
CA TYR A 314 -2.68 -5.15 -10.41
C TYR A 314 -2.22 -4.30 -9.22
N TYR A 315 -1.06 -4.64 -8.65
CA TYR A 315 -0.51 -3.93 -7.49
C TYR A 315 -0.19 -2.45 -7.79
N GLN A 316 0.33 -2.16 -8.98
CA GLN A 316 0.60 -0.80 -9.42
C GLN A 316 -0.69 0.01 -9.60
N GLU A 317 -1.76 -0.62 -10.10
CA GLU A 317 -3.06 0.00 -10.35
C GLU A 317 -3.80 0.25 -9.04
N ILE A 318 -3.90 -0.71 -8.11
CA ILE A 318 -4.48 -0.46 -6.77
C ILE A 318 -3.64 0.50 -5.93
N GLY A 319 -2.33 0.57 -6.17
CA GLY A 319 -1.43 1.51 -5.51
C GLY A 319 -1.71 2.99 -5.78
N ARG A 320 -2.64 3.31 -6.71
CA ARG A 320 -3.11 4.69 -6.97
C ARG A 320 -4.13 5.15 -5.96
N GLY A 321 -4.85 4.20 -5.35
CA GLY A 321 -5.86 4.50 -4.34
C GLY A 321 -5.27 5.02 -3.04
N GLY A 322 -5.97 5.95 -2.38
CA GLY A 322 -5.67 6.41 -1.04
C GLY A 322 -4.23 6.86 -0.80
N ARG A 323 -3.62 7.63 -1.70
CA ARG A 323 -2.24 8.14 -1.54
C ARG A 323 -2.10 9.12 -0.37
N ASP A 324 -3.20 9.72 0.03
CA ASP A 324 -3.32 10.57 1.22
C ASP A 324 -3.40 9.77 2.54
N GLY A 325 -3.35 8.43 2.48
CA GLY A 325 -3.44 7.54 3.63
C GLY A 325 -4.87 7.21 4.07
N THR A 326 -5.89 7.77 3.42
CA THR A 326 -7.30 7.43 3.66
C THR A 326 -7.63 6.06 3.01
N SER A 327 -8.66 5.39 3.52
CA SER A 327 -9.13 4.10 2.99
C SER A 327 -9.47 4.19 1.51
N CYS A 328 -9.16 3.13 0.78
CA CYS A 328 -9.57 2.96 -0.61
C CYS A 328 -10.00 1.50 -0.83
N ASP A 329 -11.21 1.33 -1.38
CA ASP A 329 -11.76 0.02 -1.71
C ASP A 329 -11.24 -0.44 -3.08
N CYS A 330 -10.65 -1.64 -3.13
CA CYS A 330 -10.07 -2.23 -4.33
C CYS A 330 -10.83 -3.50 -4.70
N TYR A 331 -11.65 -3.42 -5.73
CA TYR A 331 -12.46 -4.53 -6.21
C TYR A 331 -11.82 -5.19 -7.44
N LEU A 332 -11.74 -6.50 -7.44
CA LEU A 332 -11.28 -7.28 -8.57
C LEU A 332 -12.38 -8.27 -8.97
N PHE A 333 -12.99 -8.06 -10.14
CA PHE A 333 -13.93 -9.01 -10.72
C PHE A 333 -13.14 -10.15 -11.38
N TYR A 334 -13.40 -11.37 -10.91
CA TYR A 334 -12.78 -12.58 -11.42
C TYR A 334 -13.83 -13.51 -12.00
N CYS A 335 -13.71 -13.75 -13.30
CA CYS A 335 -14.48 -14.74 -14.03
C CYS A 335 -13.51 -15.66 -14.79
N ARG A 336 -13.69 -16.97 -14.68
CA ARG A 336 -12.84 -17.95 -15.39
C ARG A 336 -12.83 -17.75 -16.91
N ASN A 337 -13.91 -17.25 -17.48
CA ASN A 337 -13.98 -16.94 -18.90
C ASN A 337 -13.02 -15.81 -19.33
N ASP A 338 -12.64 -14.92 -18.41
CA ASP A 338 -11.68 -13.86 -18.72
C ASP A 338 -10.25 -14.40 -18.94
N ILE A 339 -9.90 -15.56 -18.39
CA ILE A 339 -8.57 -16.19 -18.56
C ILE A 339 -8.25 -16.39 -20.04
N SER A 340 -9.11 -17.06 -20.78
CA SER A 340 -8.90 -17.32 -22.21
C SER A 340 -8.77 -16.02 -23.03
N ARG A 341 -9.48 -14.97 -22.62
CA ARG A 341 -9.42 -13.66 -23.24
C ARG A 341 -8.07 -12.96 -22.97
N VAL A 342 -7.58 -13.02 -21.74
CA VAL A 342 -6.28 -12.46 -21.36
C VAL A 342 -5.14 -13.24 -22.03
N GLU A 343 -5.21 -14.57 -22.08
CA GLU A 343 -4.27 -15.42 -22.83
C GLU A 343 -4.22 -15.06 -24.31
N PHE A 344 -5.38 -14.86 -24.94
CA PHE A 344 -5.46 -14.43 -26.33
C PHE A 344 -4.76 -13.09 -26.54
N LEU A 345 -4.97 -12.12 -25.65
CA LEU A 345 -4.31 -10.82 -25.71
C LEU A 345 -2.79 -10.94 -25.54
N ILE A 346 -2.32 -11.79 -24.63
CA ILE A 346 -0.89 -12.10 -24.44
C ILE A 346 -0.31 -12.68 -25.74
N ASN A 347 -0.96 -13.68 -26.30
CA ASN A 347 -0.49 -14.34 -27.52
C ASN A 347 -0.45 -13.41 -28.73
N LYS A 348 -1.34 -12.43 -28.81
CA LYS A 348 -1.41 -11.44 -29.89
C LYS A 348 -0.40 -10.30 -29.74
N SER A 349 -0.14 -9.84 -28.51
CA SER A 349 0.61 -8.60 -28.26
C SER A 349 2.05 -8.84 -27.80
N ILE A 350 2.38 -10.03 -27.28
CA ILE A 350 3.69 -10.31 -26.70
C ILE A 350 4.54 -11.16 -27.67
N PRO A 351 5.81 -10.75 -27.94
CA PRO A 351 6.73 -11.54 -28.75
C PRO A 351 6.93 -12.96 -28.20
N LEU A 352 7.14 -13.93 -29.10
CA LEU A 352 7.30 -15.35 -28.74
C LEU A 352 8.33 -15.58 -27.62
N SER A 353 9.46 -14.87 -27.67
CA SER A 353 10.54 -14.97 -26.66
C SER A 353 10.11 -14.61 -25.23
N ARG A 354 9.01 -13.89 -25.06
CA ARG A 354 8.52 -13.43 -23.76
C ARG A 354 7.16 -14.03 -23.36
N ARG A 355 6.53 -14.83 -24.22
CA ARG A 355 5.21 -15.40 -23.94
C ARG A 355 5.21 -16.32 -22.73
N GLU A 356 6.22 -17.15 -22.59
CA GLU A 356 6.33 -18.06 -21.44
C GLU A 356 6.38 -17.31 -20.13
N ILE A 357 7.13 -16.20 -20.05
CA ILE A 357 7.18 -15.34 -18.88
C ILE A 357 5.80 -14.71 -18.61
N ALA A 358 5.13 -14.21 -19.66
CA ALA A 358 3.82 -13.59 -19.53
C ALA A 358 2.75 -14.58 -19.08
N ILE A 359 2.76 -15.82 -19.59
CA ILE A 359 1.84 -16.89 -19.16
C ILE A 359 2.11 -17.30 -17.70
N ARG A 360 3.38 -17.41 -17.28
CA ARG A 360 3.72 -17.70 -15.87
C ARG A 360 3.21 -16.60 -14.92
N LYS A 361 3.32 -15.34 -15.32
CA LYS A 361 2.77 -14.21 -14.55
C LYS A 361 1.25 -14.19 -14.53
N LEU A 362 0.60 -14.58 -15.63
CA LEU A 362 -0.84 -14.76 -15.67
C LEU A 362 -1.26 -15.89 -14.72
N GLN A 363 -0.53 -17.00 -14.68
CA GLN A 363 -0.81 -18.08 -13.73
C GLN A 363 -0.75 -17.59 -12.28
N SER A 364 0.27 -16.82 -11.90
CA SER A 364 0.34 -16.21 -10.55
C SER A 364 -0.85 -15.29 -10.25
N MET A 365 -1.39 -14.60 -11.26
CA MET A 365 -2.60 -13.78 -11.09
C MET A 365 -3.85 -14.64 -10.88
N ILE A 366 -3.96 -15.77 -11.59
CA ILE A 366 -5.05 -16.75 -11.42
C ILE A 366 -4.95 -17.37 -10.02
N ASP A 367 -3.76 -17.83 -9.62
CA ASP A 367 -3.52 -18.41 -8.30
C ASP A 367 -3.92 -17.43 -7.18
N TYR A 368 -3.62 -16.13 -7.36
CA TYR A 368 -4.08 -15.07 -6.46
C TYR A 368 -5.60 -14.96 -6.41
N CYS A 369 -6.28 -14.93 -7.56
CA CYS A 369 -7.74 -14.83 -7.60
C CYS A 369 -8.44 -16.05 -6.98
N GLU A 370 -7.84 -17.23 -7.09
CA GLU A 370 -8.37 -18.50 -6.55
C GLU A 370 -7.89 -18.79 -5.14
N TYR A 371 -7.01 -17.94 -4.56
CA TYR A 371 -6.47 -18.13 -3.21
C TYR A 371 -7.56 -18.05 -2.14
N ASP A 372 -7.46 -18.92 -1.14
CA ASP A 372 -8.46 -19.05 -0.07
C ASP A 372 -8.05 -18.37 1.26
N ASP A 373 -6.75 -18.03 1.40
CA ASP A 373 -6.24 -17.32 2.57
C ASP A 373 -6.09 -15.81 2.30
N CYS A 374 -5.30 -15.10 3.09
CA CYS A 374 -5.16 -13.66 3.04
C CYS A 374 -4.61 -13.14 1.70
N TYR A 375 -5.42 -12.42 0.93
CA TYR A 375 -4.99 -11.81 -0.35
C TYR A 375 -3.82 -10.83 -0.18
N ARG A 376 -3.77 -10.08 0.90
CA ARG A 376 -2.66 -9.16 1.19
C ARG A 376 -1.38 -9.94 1.46
N GLY A 377 -1.46 -11.04 2.23
CA GLY A 377 -0.33 -11.93 2.49
C GLY A 377 0.26 -12.47 1.19
N PHE A 378 -0.60 -12.95 0.27
CA PHE A 378 -0.16 -13.43 -1.04
C PHE A 378 0.62 -12.37 -1.83
N LEU A 379 0.11 -11.11 -1.90
CA LEU A 379 0.79 -10.02 -2.60
C LEU A 379 2.17 -9.72 -1.99
N LEU A 380 2.27 -9.68 -0.66
CA LEU A 380 3.52 -9.42 0.03
C LEU A 380 4.53 -10.53 -0.20
N ASP A 381 4.11 -11.79 -0.16
CA ASP A 381 4.97 -12.94 -0.45
C ASP A 381 5.44 -12.94 -1.92
N TYR A 382 4.56 -12.62 -2.87
CA TYR A 382 4.91 -12.52 -4.29
C TYR A 382 6.02 -11.49 -4.55
N PHE A 383 5.98 -10.34 -3.86
CA PHE A 383 7.00 -9.30 -3.97
C PHE A 383 8.19 -9.50 -3.01
N ASN A 384 8.30 -10.69 -2.37
CA ASN A 384 9.38 -11.02 -1.41
C ASN A 384 9.51 -9.98 -0.28
N ASN A 385 8.39 -9.53 0.27
CA ASN A 385 8.41 -8.75 1.49
C ASN A 385 8.81 -9.66 2.66
N GLU A 386 9.69 -9.19 3.53
CA GLU A 386 10.12 -9.93 4.72
C GLU A 386 8.98 -10.12 5.73
N ARG A 387 7.94 -9.30 5.64
CA ARG A 387 6.80 -9.31 6.53
C ARG A 387 5.75 -10.31 6.06
N LYS A 388 5.60 -11.42 6.75
CA LYS A 388 4.53 -12.40 6.51
C LYS A 388 3.25 -11.96 7.21
N ILE A 389 2.17 -11.87 6.45
CA ILE A 389 0.83 -11.57 6.96
C ILE A 389 -0.09 -12.73 6.60
N ASN A 390 -0.52 -13.49 7.60
CA ASN A 390 -1.46 -14.59 7.40
C ASN A 390 -2.93 -14.12 7.49
N PHE A 391 -3.15 -12.97 8.14
CA PHE A 391 -4.48 -12.39 8.32
C PHE A 391 -4.36 -10.86 8.42
N CYS A 392 -5.04 -10.12 7.52
CA CYS A 392 -4.91 -8.66 7.44
C CYS A 392 -6.13 -7.89 7.95
N ASN A 393 -7.24 -8.55 8.25
CA ASN A 393 -8.53 -7.93 8.60
C ASN A 393 -9.04 -6.85 7.62
N ASN A 394 -8.50 -6.82 6.40
CA ASN A 394 -8.81 -5.82 5.39
C ASN A 394 -8.76 -6.39 3.97
N CYS A 395 -9.16 -7.66 3.81
CA CYS A 395 -9.44 -8.28 2.51
C CYS A 395 -10.64 -9.22 2.61
N SER A 396 -11.30 -9.49 1.49
CA SER A 396 -12.54 -10.27 1.47
C SER A 396 -12.38 -11.66 2.08
N ASN A 397 -11.26 -12.36 1.85
CA ASN A 397 -11.04 -13.67 2.48
C ASN A 397 -10.92 -13.57 4.00
N CYS A 398 -10.16 -12.60 4.52
CA CYS A 398 -10.04 -12.40 5.96
C CYS A 398 -11.38 -12.04 6.62
N LEU A 399 -12.14 -11.14 5.98
CA LEU A 399 -13.43 -10.68 6.51
C LEU A 399 -14.51 -11.76 6.48
N ASN A 400 -14.41 -12.70 5.53
CA ASN A 400 -15.33 -13.84 5.39
C ASN A 400 -14.83 -15.10 6.10
N SER A 401 -13.69 -15.05 6.80
CA SER A 401 -13.08 -16.22 7.44
C SER A 401 -13.79 -16.58 8.75
N ASP A 402 -14.24 -17.83 8.88
CA ASP A 402 -14.76 -18.38 10.13
C ASP A 402 -13.70 -18.55 11.23
N LYS A 403 -12.40 -18.45 10.88
CA LYS A 403 -11.27 -18.50 11.82
C LYS A 403 -11.04 -17.19 12.57
N ALA A 404 -11.56 -16.09 12.06
CA ALA A 404 -11.38 -14.79 12.66
C ALA A 404 -12.19 -14.65 13.95
N ARG A 405 -11.55 -14.11 14.99
CA ARG A 405 -12.17 -13.79 16.29
C ARG A 405 -12.13 -12.31 16.54
N ASP A 406 -13.14 -11.81 17.23
CA ASP A 406 -13.25 -10.41 17.60
C ASP A 406 -12.36 -10.08 18.81
N PHE A 407 -11.35 -9.26 18.57
CA PHE A 407 -10.41 -8.72 19.56
C PHE A 407 -10.59 -7.22 19.80
N THR A 408 -11.71 -6.64 19.34
CA THR A 408 -11.93 -5.19 19.41
C THR A 408 -11.77 -4.64 20.82
N ARG A 409 -12.28 -5.37 21.83
CA ARG A 409 -12.17 -4.93 23.23
C ARG A 409 -10.73 -4.96 23.73
N GLU A 410 -10.00 -6.05 23.48
CA GLU A 410 -8.59 -6.18 23.84
C GLU A 410 -7.74 -5.13 23.14
N ALA A 411 -7.99 -4.92 21.86
CA ALA A 411 -7.35 -3.85 21.07
C ALA A 411 -7.61 -2.48 21.68
N GLN A 412 -8.86 -2.15 22.02
CA GLN A 412 -9.20 -0.88 22.67
C GLN A 412 -8.45 -0.67 23.99
N ILE A 413 -8.32 -1.72 24.81
CA ILE A 413 -7.57 -1.65 26.08
C ILE A 413 -6.08 -1.38 25.80
N ILE A 414 -5.48 -2.11 24.85
CA ILE A 414 -4.06 -1.94 24.45
C ILE A 414 -3.82 -0.54 23.89
N LEU A 415 -4.61 -0.12 22.90
CA LEU A 415 -4.49 1.20 22.26
C LEU A 415 -4.72 2.35 23.26
N SER A 416 -5.69 2.19 24.17
CA SER A 416 -5.92 3.14 25.28
C SER A 416 -4.71 3.24 26.21
N THR A 417 -4.01 2.11 26.46
CA THR A 417 -2.78 2.11 27.26
C THR A 417 -1.67 2.86 26.54
N VAL A 418 -1.49 2.64 25.24
CA VAL A 418 -0.51 3.40 24.42
C VAL A 418 -0.82 4.89 24.47
N PHE A 419 -2.08 5.28 24.30
CA PHE A 419 -2.53 6.68 24.37
C PHE A 419 -2.23 7.32 25.73
N ARG A 420 -2.63 6.66 26.83
CA ARG A 420 -2.47 7.18 28.22
C ARG A 420 -1.02 7.26 28.66
N THR A 421 -0.17 6.41 28.12
CA THR A 421 1.28 6.44 28.36
C THR A 421 2.02 7.42 27.42
N ARG A 422 1.27 8.22 26.65
CA ARG A 422 1.79 9.23 25.71
C ARG A 422 2.79 8.65 24.71
N GLU A 423 2.57 7.39 24.31
CA GLU A 423 3.39 6.69 23.31
C GLU A 423 4.90 6.65 23.64
N LYS A 424 5.25 6.62 24.93
CA LYS A 424 6.66 6.73 25.40
C LYS A 424 7.28 5.39 25.78
N PHE A 425 6.54 4.30 25.77
CA PHE A 425 6.99 3.00 26.26
C PHE A 425 6.91 1.92 25.21
N GLY A 426 7.85 0.97 25.29
CA GLY A 426 7.88 -0.22 24.43
C GLY A 426 6.97 -1.34 24.94
N ILE A 427 6.79 -2.37 24.10
CA ILE A 427 5.86 -3.49 24.32
C ILE A 427 5.99 -4.13 25.72
N SER A 428 7.21 -4.34 26.22
CA SER A 428 7.40 -5.00 27.52
C SER A 428 6.80 -4.22 28.69
N VAL A 429 6.94 -2.88 28.69
CA VAL A 429 6.36 -2.02 29.75
C VAL A 429 4.84 -1.97 29.62
N LEU A 430 4.31 -1.93 28.38
CA LEU A 430 2.87 -1.96 28.15
C LEU A 430 2.25 -3.29 28.63
N VAL A 431 2.93 -4.41 28.40
CA VAL A 431 2.50 -5.72 28.92
C VAL A 431 2.49 -5.74 30.45
N ASP A 432 3.52 -5.16 31.11
CA ASP A 432 3.55 -5.05 32.57
C ASP A 432 2.38 -4.22 33.11
N ILE A 433 2.06 -3.08 32.47
CA ILE A 433 0.91 -2.25 32.84
C ILE A 433 -0.40 -3.03 32.69
N LEU A 434 -0.60 -3.67 31.53
CA LEU A 434 -1.82 -4.44 31.23
C LEU A 434 -2.02 -5.61 32.17
N LYS A 435 -0.94 -6.27 32.56
CA LYS A 435 -0.91 -7.37 33.54
C LYS A 435 -1.08 -6.90 34.99
N GLY A 436 -0.87 -5.61 35.27
CA GLY A 436 -0.83 -5.09 36.64
C GLY A 436 0.47 -5.41 37.39
N ILE A 437 1.59 -5.63 36.67
CA ILE A 437 2.90 -5.92 37.25
C ILE A 437 3.62 -4.61 37.61
N LYS A 438 3.97 -4.45 38.89
CA LYS A 438 4.70 -3.28 39.41
C LYS A 438 6.20 -3.41 39.18
N GLY A 439 6.62 -3.49 37.92
CA GLY A 439 8.04 -3.50 37.55
C GLY A 439 8.76 -2.16 37.82
N PRO A 440 10.11 -2.13 37.79
CA PRO A 440 10.88 -0.92 38.13
C PRO A 440 10.50 0.31 37.28
N LYS A 441 10.20 0.15 36.00
CA LYS A 441 9.77 1.25 35.11
C LYS A 441 8.34 1.67 35.42
N VAL A 442 7.43 0.74 35.74
CA VAL A 442 6.04 1.04 36.10
C VAL A 442 5.99 1.91 37.36
N ILE A 443 6.78 1.56 38.38
CA ILE A 443 6.87 2.34 39.64
C ILE A 443 7.53 3.69 39.37
N LYS A 444 8.68 3.71 38.69
CA LYS A 444 9.46 4.94 38.43
C LYS A 444 8.64 6.02 37.72
N TYR A 445 7.78 5.64 36.80
CA TYR A 445 6.98 6.56 35.99
C TYR A 445 5.51 6.62 36.43
N GLU A 446 5.18 6.06 37.60
CA GLU A 446 3.82 6.04 38.20
C GLU A 446 2.74 5.49 37.25
N LEU A 447 3.10 4.47 36.44
CA LEU A 447 2.23 3.88 35.44
C LEU A 447 1.17 2.93 36.05
N ASP A 448 1.30 2.58 37.31
CA ASP A 448 0.29 1.87 38.09
C ASP A 448 -0.97 2.72 38.40
N LYS A 449 -0.89 4.03 38.15
CA LYS A 449 -2.04 4.96 38.30
C LYS A 449 -2.87 5.10 37.00
N VAL A 450 -2.42 4.55 35.85
CA VAL A 450 -3.20 4.61 34.61
C VAL A 450 -4.43 3.72 34.74
N THR A 451 -5.57 4.19 34.19
CA THR A 451 -6.87 3.48 34.30
C THR A 451 -6.89 2.10 33.63
N THR A 452 -5.92 1.83 32.77
CA THR A 452 -5.77 0.53 32.09
C THR A 452 -4.84 -0.44 32.83
N PHE A 453 -4.30 -0.05 34.00
CA PHE A 453 -3.42 -0.91 34.81
C PHE A 453 -4.16 -2.15 35.29
N GLY A 454 -3.64 -3.32 34.97
CA GLY A 454 -4.19 -4.61 35.37
C GLY A 454 -5.48 -5.03 34.66
N LEU A 455 -5.95 -4.31 33.64
CA LEU A 455 -7.18 -4.69 32.93
C LEU A 455 -7.07 -6.02 32.15
N MET A 456 -5.85 -6.48 31.88
CA MET A 456 -5.57 -7.75 31.21
C MET A 456 -4.79 -8.72 32.11
N LYS A 457 -4.96 -8.65 33.43
CA LYS A 457 -4.24 -9.50 34.40
C LYS A 457 -4.50 -11.00 34.23
N GLU A 458 -5.68 -11.38 33.76
CA GLU A 458 -6.10 -12.75 33.53
C GLU A 458 -5.44 -13.39 32.29
N TYR A 459 -4.94 -12.58 31.36
CA TYR A 459 -4.29 -13.08 30.15
C TYR A 459 -2.80 -13.37 30.38
N SER A 460 -2.23 -14.33 29.66
CA SER A 460 -0.79 -14.56 29.68
C SER A 460 -0.02 -13.38 29.02
N SER A 461 1.21 -13.15 29.45
CA SER A 461 2.06 -12.14 28.81
C SER A 461 2.34 -12.48 27.33
N LYS A 462 2.37 -13.75 26.97
CA LYS A 462 2.51 -14.25 25.59
C LYS A 462 1.30 -13.81 24.76
N TYR A 463 0.11 -14.07 25.26
CA TYR A 463 -1.14 -13.71 24.59
C TYR A 463 -1.28 -12.20 24.33
N ILE A 464 -0.97 -11.35 25.33
CA ILE A 464 -0.99 -9.89 25.13
C ILE A 464 0.01 -9.46 24.06
N ARG A 465 1.20 -10.08 24.00
CA ARG A 465 2.20 -9.81 22.97
C ARG A 465 1.73 -10.22 21.58
N GLU A 466 1.05 -11.34 21.45
CA GLU A 466 0.49 -11.80 20.18
C GLU A 466 -0.58 -10.84 19.65
N ILE A 467 -1.48 -10.34 20.53
CA ILE A 467 -2.45 -9.31 20.12
C ILE A 467 -1.72 -8.04 19.67
N ILE A 468 -0.70 -7.58 20.41
CA ILE A 468 0.09 -6.40 20.02
C ILE A 468 0.80 -6.65 18.68
N SER A 469 1.31 -7.85 18.43
CA SER A 469 1.91 -8.23 17.16
C SER A 469 0.89 -8.16 16.01
N GLY A 470 -0.29 -8.74 16.23
CA GLY A 470 -1.40 -8.64 15.27
C GLY A 470 -1.81 -7.20 14.98
N LEU A 471 -1.89 -6.34 15.99
CA LEU A 471 -2.18 -4.91 15.80
C LEU A 471 -1.09 -4.18 15.00
N LEU A 472 0.18 -4.57 15.16
CA LEU A 472 1.29 -4.07 14.35
C LEU A 472 1.21 -4.58 12.91
N GLU A 473 0.96 -5.87 12.71
CA GLU A 473 0.85 -6.50 11.39
C GLU A 473 -0.31 -5.93 10.58
N MET A 474 -1.43 -5.70 11.22
CA MET A 474 -2.61 -5.09 10.59
C MET A 474 -2.53 -3.56 10.47
N GLY A 475 -1.47 -2.94 10.99
CA GLY A 475 -1.22 -1.51 10.86
C GLY A 475 -2.05 -0.62 11.79
N TYR A 476 -2.69 -1.18 12.82
CA TYR A 476 -3.39 -0.36 13.84
C TYR A 476 -2.44 0.41 14.74
N VAL A 477 -1.19 -0.01 14.85
CA VAL A 477 -0.11 0.71 15.52
C VAL A 477 1.16 0.61 14.68
N SER A 478 2.09 1.53 14.89
CA SER A 478 3.42 1.51 14.25
C SER A 478 4.52 1.52 15.31
N LEU A 479 5.70 1.03 14.93
CA LEU A 479 6.92 1.14 15.76
C LEU A 479 7.68 2.40 15.34
N LYS A 480 8.01 3.24 16.29
CA LYS A 480 8.99 4.31 16.07
C LYS A 480 10.37 3.77 16.37
N GLU A 481 11.25 3.79 15.37
CA GLU A 481 12.65 3.45 15.55
C GLU A 481 13.36 4.46 16.45
N GLY A 482 14.18 3.96 17.35
CA GLY A 482 14.98 4.69 18.30
C GLY A 482 15.77 3.71 19.17
N THR A 483 16.49 4.18 20.18
CA THR A 483 17.21 3.33 21.15
C THR A 483 16.31 2.28 21.81
N TYR A 484 14.99 2.47 21.78
CA TYR A 484 13.95 1.53 22.19
C TYR A 484 12.74 1.68 21.25
N SER A 485 12.26 0.56 20.68
CA SER A 485 11.06 0.53 19.83
C SER A 485 9.81 0.90 20.64
N MET A 486 9.19 2.03 20.33
CA MET A 486 7.99 2.53 21.01
C MET A 486 6.77 2.40 20.09
N LEU A 487 5.63 2.02 20.65
CA LEU A 487 4.36 1.97 19.90
C LEU A 487 3.79 3.37 19.70
N LYS A 488 3.35 3.64 18.47
CA LYS A 488 2.71 4.87 18.03
C LYS A 488 1.31 4.60 17.52
N LEU A 489 0.38 5.46 17.89
CA LEU A 489 -0.98 5.46 17.36
C LEU A 489 -1.03 6.16 16.00
N ASN A 490 -2.02 5.79 15.20
CA ASN A 490 -2.31 6.35 13.89
C ASN A 490 -3.84 6.54 13.71
N ASN A 491 -4.26 6.92 12.52
CA ASN A 491 -5.68 7.15 12.24
C ASN A 491 -6.54 5.88 12.41
N PHE A 492 -6.00 4.69 12.11
CA PHE A 492 -6.71 3.44 12.31
C PHE A 492 -6.88 3.11 13.80
N SER A 493 -5.85 3.35 14.62
CA SER A 493 -5.98 3.24 16.08
C SER A 493 -7.13 4.08 16.62
N MET A 494 -7.30 5.30 16.09
CA MET A 494 -8.34 6.22 16.55
C MET A 494 -9.73 5.75 16.20
N LYS A 495 -9.93 5.10 15.03
CA LYS A 495 -11.21 4.49 14.66
C LYS A 495 -11.60 3.38 15.62
N VAL A 496 -10.65 2.47 15.96
CA VAL A 496 -10.88 1.40 16.92
C VAL A 496 -11.23 1.96 18.31
N LEU A 497 -10.51 2.97 18.76
CA LEU A 497 -10.76 3.63 20.05
C LEU A 497 -12.15 4.30 20.12
N LYS A 498 -12.65 4.82 18.99
CA LYS A 498 -13.98 5.41 18.86
C LYS A 498 -15.08 4.38 18.60
N SER A 499 -14.77 3.09 18.47
CA SER A 499 -15.69 2.02 18.08
C SER A 499 -16.29 2.21 16.67
N GLU A 500 -15.53 2.85 15.78
CA GLU A 500 -15.88 3.02 14.37
C GLU A 500 -15.37 1.84 13.53
N GLU A 501 -14.47 0.99 14.08
CA GLU A 501 -13.85 -0.14 13.41
C GLU A 501 -13.62 -1.30 14.37
N ASP A 502 -13.98 -2.52 13.95
CA ASP A 502 -13.79 -3.76 14.69
C ASP A 502 -12.43 -4.38 14.35
N VAL A 503 -11.82 -5.06 15.33
CA VAL A 503 -10.53 -5.73 15.16
C VAL A 503 -10.74 -7.24 15.19
N LEU A 504 -10.73 -7.86 14.00
CA LEU A 504 -10.81 -9.31 13.83
C LEU A 504 -9.39 -9.85 13.61
N MET A 505 -9.00 -10.91 14.34
CA MET A 505 -7.68 -11.56 14.24
C MET A 505 -7.79 -13.08 14.29
N VAL A 506 -6.80 -13.75 13.70
CA VAL A 506 -6.52 -15.17 13.92
C VAL A 506 -5.25 -15.26 14.76
N LEU A 507 -5.35 -15.79 16.00
CA LEU A 507 -4.20 -16.05 16.86
C LEU A 507 -4.05 -17.56 17.05
N GLU A 508 -2.93 -18.11 16.62
CA GLU A 508 -2.66 -19.57 16.67
C GLU A 508 -2.67 -20.14 18.09
N SER A 509 -2.22 -19.33 19.06
CA SER A 509 -2.16 -19.78 20.47
C SER A 509 -3.51 -19.97 21.15
N ILE A 510 -4.60 -19.44 20.59
CA ILE A 510 -5.95 -19.58 21.18
C ILE A 510 -6.61 -20.89 20.81
N GLU A 511 -6.26 -21.49 19.68
CA GLU A 511 -6.79 -22.81 19.32
C GLU A 511 -6.38 -23.91 20.32
N GLU A 512 -5.24 -23.74 20.98
CA GLU A 512 -4.77 -24.66 22.02
C GLU A 512 -5.47 -24.47 23.39
N GLU A 513 -6.05 -23.26 23.65
CA GLU A 513 -6.69 -22.94 24.94
C GLU A 513 -8.20 -23.30 24.99
N ILE A 514 -8.83 -23.62 23.85
CA ILE A 514 -10.25 -24.01 23.84
C ILE A 514 -10.39 -25.51 24.08
N LEU A 515 -10.68 -25.85 25.30
CA LEU A 515 -10.93 -27.26 25.74
C LEU A 515 -12.23 -27.82 25.15
N ASN A 516 -13.23 -26.98 24.89
CA ASN A 516 -14.52 -27.38 24.33
C ASN A 516 -14.93 -26.54 23.13
N LYS A 517 -14.47 -26.95 21.93
CA LYS A 517 -14.74 -26.26 20.66
C LYS A 517 -16.22 -26.24 20.29
N ASP A 518 -16.96 -27.31 20.60
CA ASP A 518 -18.37 -27.42 20.21
C ASP A 518 -19.23 -26.44 20.99
N LEU A 519 -19.05 -26.35 22.30
CA LEU A 519 -19.77 -25.41 23.15
C LEU A 519 -19.36 -23.96 22.83
N TYR A 520 -18.08 -23.70 22.56
CA TYR A 520 -17.64 -22.37 22.13
C TYR A 520 -18.33 -21.93 20.83
N ASN A 521 -18.39 -22.79 19.82
CA ASN A 521 -19.05 -22.50 18.56
C ASN A 521 -20.56 -22.27 18.72
N ALA A 522 -21.21 -23.03 19.57
CA ALA A 522 -22.60 -22.86 19.91
C ALA A 522 -22.88 -21.50 20.60
N LEU A 523 -22.02 -21.11 21.54
CA LEU A 523 -22.07 -19.81 22.23
C LEU A 523 -21.81 -18.65 21.26
N LYS A 524 -20.86 -18.81 20.33
CA LYS A 524 -20.57 -17.82 19.28
C LYS A 524 -21.76 -17.62 18.36
N THR A 525 -22.40 -18.72 17.94
CA THR A 525 -23.60 -18.68 17.11
C THR A 525 -24.77 -18.01 17.85
N TRP A 526 -24.99 -18.39 19.11
CA TRP A 526 -26.00 -17.77 19.98
C TRP A 526 -25.75 -16.25 20.11
N ARG A 527 -24.53 -15.82 20.42
CA ARG A 527 -24.15 -14.42 20.52
C ARG A 527 -24.48 -13.64 19.25
N ARG A 528 -24.20 -14.22 18.07
CA ARG A 528 -24.53 -13.60 16.77
C ARG A 528 -26.03 -13.41 16.57
N ILE A 529 -26.82 -14.40 16.95
CA ILE A 529 -28.29 -14.31 16.89
C ILE A 529 -28.81 -13.18 17.79
N VAL A 530 -28.31 -13.12 19.02
CA VAL A 530 -28.71 -12.09 20.01
C VAL A 530 -28.26 -10.70 19.55
N SER A 531 -27.04 -10.57 19.02
CA SER A 531 -26.51 -9.30 18.55
C SER A 531 -27.35 -8.73 17.38
N ASN A 532 -27.75 -9.57 16.44
CA ASN A 532 -28.62 -9.20 15.33
C ASN A 532 -30.01 -8.77 15.81
N LYS A 533 -30.57 -9.49 16.81
CA LYS A 533 -31.87 -9.19 17.41
C LYS A 533 -31.88 -7.84 18.16
N GLU A 534 -30.77 -7.51 18.83
CA GLU A 534 -30.65 -6.29 19.63
C GLU A 534 -30.07 -5.10 18.86
N GLY A 535 -29.60 -5.30 17.63
CA GLY A 535 -28.97 -4.25 16.82
C GLY A 535 -27.65 -3.73 17.40
N VAL A 536 -26.94 -4.56 18.18
CA VAL A 536 -25.67 -4.21 18.81
C VAL A 536 -24.54 -5.12 18.31
N ARG A 537 -23.30 -4.67 18.42
CA ARG A 537 -22.14 -5.48 18.01
C ARG A 537 -21.94 -6.69 18.92
N PRO A 538 -21.49 -7.86 18.38
CA PRO A 538 -21.37 -9.11 19.15
C PRO A 538 -20.54 -8.98 20.43
N TYR A 539 -19.44 -8.24 20.41
CA TYR A 539 -18.56 -8.07 21.55
C TYR A 539 -19.18 -7.24 22.70
N ILE A 540 -20.22 -6.46 22.43
CA ILE A 540 -20.98 -5.73 23.47
C ILE A 540 -21.76 -6.72 24.33
N ILE A 541 -22.24 -7.82 23.74
CA ILE A 541 -22.91 -8.89 24.45
C ILE A 541 -21.87 -9.65 25.29
N PHE A 542 -20.88 -10.28 24.65
CA PHE A 542 -19.74 -10.95 25.31
C PHE A 542 -18.49 -10.91 24.43
N SER A 543 -17.31 -10.73 25.04
CA SER A 543 -16.03 -10.92 24.37
C SER A 543 -15.79 -12.40 24.04
N ASP A 544 -14.94 -12.68 23.05
CA ASP A 544 -14.56 -14.07 22.73
C ASP A 544 -13.93 -14.77 23.92
N THR A 545 -13.10 -14.07 24.70
CA THR A 545 -12.53 -14.59 25.94
C THR A 545 -13.59 -15.00 26.95
N SER A 546 -14.66 -14.21 27.10
CA SER A 546 -15.77 -14.59 27.99
C SER A 546 -16.45 -15.85 27.50
N LEU A 547 -16.67 -16.02 26.20
CA LEU A 547 -17.24 -17.22 25.61
C LEU A 547 -16.31 -18.44 25.78
N ILE A 548 -14.99 -18.24 25.61
CA ILE A 548 -13.99 -19.31 25.84
C ILE A 548 -14.01 -19.76 27.28
N ASN A 549 -14.03 -18.82 28.24
CA ASN A 549 -14.10 -19.15 29.66
C ASN A 549 -15.39 -19.89 30.01
N ILE A 550 -16.54 -19.45 29.45
CA ILE A 550 -17.82 -20.16 29.64
C ILE A 550 -17.73 -21.60 29.07
N ALA A 551 -17.16 -21.73 27.86
CA ALA A 551 -17.02 -23.03 27.20
C ALA A 551 -16.08 -24.00 27.95
N ASN A 552 -14.98 -23.47 28.52
CA ASN A 552 -13.98 -24.26 29.22
C ASN A 552 -14.44 -24.65 30.64
N ILE A 553 -15.10 -23.72 31.36
CA ILE A 553 -15.56 -23.92 32.75
C ILE A 553 -16.89 -24.72 32.80
N LYS A 554 -17.75 -24.56 31.77
CA LYS A 554 -19.09 -25.16 31.71
C LYS A 554 -19.91 -24.90 32.99
N PRO A 555 -20.17 -23.65 33.36
CA PRO A 555 -20.88 -23.30 34.57
C PRO A 555 -22.29 -23.91 34.57
N LYS A 556 -22.68 -24.49 35.73
CA LYS A 556 -23.99 -25.12 35.91
C LYS A 556 -24.93 -24.29 36.78
N THR A 557 -24.37 -23.35 37.55
CA THR A 557 -25.16 -22.49 38.45
C THR A 557 -24.98 -21.03 38.14
N LYS A 558 -25.87 -20.20 38.68
CA LYS A 558 -25.78 -18.73 38.57
C LYS A 558 -24.47 -18.22 39.17
N GLU A 559 -24.06 -18.71 40.31
CA GLU A 559 -22.85 -18.31 41.02
C GLU A 559 -21.61 -18.60 40.20
N GLU A 560 -21.52 -19.79 39.60
CA GLU A 560 -20.43 -20.19 38.73
C GLU A 560 -20.37 -19.31 37.48
N LEU A 561 -21.52 -18.99 36.86
CA LEU A 561 -21.57 -18.15 35.68
C LEU A 561 -21.20 -16.69 35.99
N LEU A 562 -21.63 -16.17 37.15
CA LEU A 562 -21.24 -14.81 37.61
C LEU A 562 -19.76 -14.71 37.97
N SER A 563 -19.10 -15.83 38.35
CA SER A 563 -17.65 -15.84 38.59
C SER A 563 -16.82 -15.63 37.32
N ILE A 564 -17.42 -15.86 36.15
CA ILE A 564 -16.75 -15.69 34.86
C ILE A 564 -16.63 -14.23 34.50
N ARG A 565 -15.42 -13.82 34.13
CA ARG A 565 -15.14 -12.44 33.72
C ARG A 565 -15.99 -12.02 32.51
N GLY A 566 -16.64 -10.89 32.64
CA GLY A 566 -17.54 -10.35 31.62
C GLY A 566 -19.00 -10.70 31.81
N MET A 567 -19.30 -11.55 32.81
CA MET A 567 -20.64 -11.86 33.26
C MET A 567 -20.93 -11.09 34.56
N GLY A 568 -21.47 -9.91 34.45
CA GLY A 568 -22.00 -9.18 35.62
C GLY A 568 -23.48 -9.42 35.83
N GLU A 569 -24.04 -9.03 36.98
CA GLU A 569 -25.46 -9.25 37.32
C GLU A 569 -26.43 -8.81 36.23
N LYS A 570 -26.22 -7.60 35.64
CA LYS A 570 -27.08 -7.10 34.54
C LYS A 570 -27.04 -7.98 33.30
N LYS A 571 -25.87 -8.56 32.98
CA LYS A 571 -25.77 -9.49 31.84
C LYS A 571 -26.34 -10.84 32.17
N PHE A 572 -26.22 -11.28 33.43
CA PHE A 572 -26.86 -12.50 33.88
C PHE A 572 -28.37 -12.41 33.81
N GLU A 573 -28.98 -11.31 34.29
CA GLU A 573 -30.43 -11.07 34.19
C GLU A 573 -30.95 -11.14 32.76
N LYS A 574 -30.12 -10.70 31.80
CA LYS A 574 -30.50 -10.61 30.40
C LYS A 574 -30.23 -11.88 29.58
N TYR A 575 -29.14 -12.58 29.87
CA TYR A 575 -28.63 -13.68 29.05
C TYR A 575 -28.28 -14.95 29.81
N GLY A 576 -28.22 -14.89 31.16
CA GLY A 576 -27.69 -15.97 31.98
C GLY A 576 -28.46 -17.28 31.87
N GLU A 577 -29.80 -17.22 31.88
CA GLU A 577 -30.65 -18.40 31.75
C GLU A 577 -30.52 -19.10 30.40
N GLU A 578 -30.44 -18.29 29.30
CA GLU A 578 -30.24 -18.83 27.95
C GLU A 578 -28.89 -19.55 27.83
N ILE A 579 -27.84 -18.96 28.39
CA ILE A 579 -26.50 -19.55 28.39
C ILE A 579 -26.44 -20.83 29.19
N LEU A 580 -27.00 -20.85 30.42
CA LEU A 580 -27.06 -22.07 31.25
C LEU A 580 -27.87 -23.19 30.57
N LYS A 581 -28.98 -22.84 29.90
CA LYS A 581 -29.76 -23.79 29.13
C LYS A 581 -28.99 -24.31 27.90
N LEU A 582 -28.23 -23.47 27.24
CA LEU A 582 -27.40 -23.87 26.09
C LEU A 582 -26.28 -24.84 26.56
N ILE A 583 -25.67 -24.56 27.70
CA ILE A 583 -24.64 -25.44 28.29
C ILE A 583 -25.21 -26.80 28.71
N SER A 584 -26.43 -26.81 29.30
CA SER A 584 -27.07 -28.03 29.73
C SER A 584 -27.53 -28.97 28.60
N ASN A 585 -27.70 -28.41 27.39
CA ASN A 585 -28.12 -29.15 26.19
C ASN A 585 -26.95 -29.73 25.39
N MET A 586 -25.70 -29.41 25.77
CA MET A 586 -24.46 -29.87 25.14
C MET A 586 -23.56 -30.65 26.10
#